data_2886c2a1c4903a30a3c2ff19c434315e
#
_entry.id   2886c2a1c4903a30a3c2ff19c434315e
#
_cell.length_a   1.000
_cell.length_b   1.000
_cell.length_c   1.000
_cell.angle_alpha   90.00
_cell.angle_beta   90.00
_cell.angle_gamma   90.00
#
_symmetry.space_group_name_H-M   'P 1'
#
loop_
_entity.id
_entity.type
_entity.pdbx_description
1 polymer ?
#
loop_
_entity_poly.entity_id
_entity_poly.type
_entity_poly.pdbx_seq_one_letter_code
_entity_poly.pdbx_strand_id
1 'polypeptide(L)'
;MPDISLSIPRRRLPRLRLLAAAVLGAVLLHGQAWAAQPVEKPQPVPAQAGNEPGLTQGLKETGNYTVTTAPAEPLHLDPPKLPDLSGYTAAAVEAKIVRKPGGRASVQRMVQQQPLKEFTGGSNRLAEWVKRQRQMPQAIFIEGGYVNLAQLAGKLPASALEQVEPGVFVARLPIVVSQGATLDIDKQVKELRLSQERGAFLVNDGMLFVRDSKVTGWSESKKEPAWFKTPNEFRPFLISWGGAEVYLSNSTFTSFGYNASKAYGISISQYSPGMDKQMKRPRPKGWVIDSTIVDSWYGFYCYEADDLVVKGNTYRDNIVYGIDPHDRSHRLIIADNTVHGTRKKHGIIVSREVNDSFIFNNRSYENKLSGIVLDRNSEGNLVAYNEVYRNHSDGITLYESGDNLLWGNQVLANRRHGIRVRNSVNIRLYENLAAGNQLIGVYGHIKDLTNTDRNIALDPFDTKVSLIVVGGKLAGNGSGPLSVDSPLSLELYRVAMLAPTKSSGISLPGVLGEKQDQILDLLVRQDKAVLIDPVESQAELQD
;
A
#
# COMPACT_ATOMS: atom_id res chain seq x y z
N MET A 1 50.42 -18.65 -2.44
CA MET A 1 50.91 -18.13 -1.15
C MET A 1 51.75 -16.89 -1.42
N PRO A 2 51.42 -15.73 -0.91
CA PRO A 2 51.64 -15.31 0.47
C PRO A 2 50.40 -14.65 1.11
N ASP A 3 50.39 -14.70 2.44
CA ASP A 3 49.47 -14.08 3.36
C ASP A 3 49.41 -12.55 3.25
N ILE A 4 48.21 -11.98 3.31
CA ILE A 4 47.99 -10.57 3.66
C ILE A 4 47.03 -10.50 4.82
N SER A 5 47.55 -10.28 6.01
CA SER A 5 46.80 -9.92 7.22
C SER A 5 46.44 -8.44 7.18
N LEU A 6 45.14 -8.10 7.23
CA LEU A 6 44.68 -6.75 7.43
C LEU A 6 44.25 -6.54 8.89
N SER A 7 45.02 -5.73 9.61
CA SER A 7 44.75 -5.27 10.96
C SER A 7 43.77 -4.11 10.95
N ILE A 8 42.67 -4.25 11.74
CA ILE A 8 41.68 -3.18 11.97
C ILE A 8 42.02 -2.46 13.28
N PRO A 9 42.15 -1.14 13.32
CA PRO A 9 42.41 -0.42 14.56
C PRO A 9 41.14 -0.26 15.41
N ARG A 10 41.23 -0.69 16.68
CA ARG A 10 40.20 -0.48 17.70
C ARG A 10 40.22 1.00 18.14
N ARG A 11 39.11 1.74 17.87
CA ARG A 11 38.85 3.02 18.52
C ARG A 11 38.05 2.79 19.81
N ARG A 12 38.58 3.31 20.93
CA ARG A 12 37.95 3.32 22.24
C ARG A 12 36.81 4.34 22.28
N LEU A 13 35.64 3.92 22.77
CA LEU A 13 34.53 4.81 23.13
C LEU A 13 34.64 5.26 24.57
N PRO A 14 34.34 6.52 24.93
CA PRO A 14 34.33 6.98 26.31
C PRO A 14 33.08 6.51 27.05
N ARG A 15 33.28 6.13 28.31
CA ARG A 15 32.21 5.78 29.26
C ARG A 15 31.41 7.01 29.62
N LEU A 16 30.10 7.06 29.36
CA LEU A 16 29.17 7.99 29.99
C LEU A 16 28.37 7.26 31.07
N ARG A 17 28.30 7.92 32.22
CA ARG A 17 27.67 7.44 33.46
C ARG A 17 26.15 7.40 33.32
N LEU A 18 25.54 6.35 33.86
CA LEU A 18 24.11 6.27 34.11
C LEU A 18 23.67 7.36 35.10
N LEU A 19 22.65 8.12 34.71
CA LEU A 19 21.72 8.77 35.61
C LEU A 19 20.34 8.22 35.29
N ALA A 20 19.83 7.40 36.20
CA ALA A 20 18.46 6.94 36.20
C ALA A 20 17.56 8.08 36.65
N ALA A 21 16.72 8.58 35.75
CA ALA A 21 15.55 9.38 36.13
C ALA A 21 14.34 8.68 35.55
N ALA A 22 13.54 8.09 36.43
CA ALA A 22 12.23 7.56 36.08
C ALA A 22 11.32 8.74 35.75
N VAL A 23 10.97 8.86 34.46
CA VAL A 23 9.85 9.68 34.03
C VAL A 23 8.84 8.71 33.42
N LEU A 24 7.77 8.43 34.17
CA LEU A 24 6.52 7.93 33.62
C LEU A 24 5.97 9.01 32.68
N GLY A 25 6.35 8.92 31.44
CA GLY A 25 5.73 9.67 30.35
C GLY A 25 4.68 8.78 29.71
N ALA A 26 3.40 9.05 29.97
CA ALA A 26 2.31 8.53 29.18
C ALA A 26 2.57 8.88 27.70
N VAL A 27 2.96 7.88 26.91
CA VAL A 27 2.97 7.99 25.45
C VAL A 27 1.52 8.00 25.02
N LEU A 28 0.93 9.17 25.00
CA LEU A 28 -0.24 9.45 24.19
C LEU A 28 0.16 9.19 22.73
N LEU A 29 -0.10 8.00 22.27
CA LEU A 29 -0.23 7.70 20.86
C LEU A 29 -1.40 8.53 20.35
N HIS A 30 -1.13 9.77 19.98
CA HIS A 30 -1.99 10.51 19.08
C HIS A 30 -1.91 9.78 17.72
N GLY A 31 -2.68 8.70 17.60
CA GLY A 31 -3.16 8.27 16.31
C GLY A 31 -3.96 9.47 15.79
N GLN A 32 -3.32 10.30 14.96
CA GLN A 32 -4.10 11.24 14.17
C GLN A 32 -5.10 10.38 13.40
N ALA A 33 -6.34 10.44 13.85
CA ALA A 33 -7.46 9.98 13.07
C ALA A 33 -7.25 10.60 11.69
N TRP A 34 -7.05 9.77 10.70
CA TRP A 34 -7.26 10.16 9.32
C TRP A 34 -8.67 10.72 9.31
N ALA A 35 -8.78 12.02 9.20
CA ALA A 35 -10.03 12.62 8.84
C ALA A 35 -10.37 12.02 7.48
N ALA A 36 -11.09 10.89 7.51
CA ALA A 36 -11.90 10.50 6.39
C ALA A 36 -12.67 11.78 6.07
N GLN A 37 -12.50 12.28 4.86
CA GLN A 37 -13.31 13.37 4.40
C GLN A 37 -14.75 12.98 4.72
N PRO A 38 -15.62 13.92 5.14
CA PRO A 38 -17.00 13.58 5.37
C PRO A 38 -17.52 12.97 4.06
N VAL A 39 -17.60 11.64 4.05
CA VAL A 39 -18.39 10.93 3.07
C VAL A 39 -19.77 11.49 3.28
N GLU A 40 -20.35 12.16 2.29
CA GLU A 40 -21.76 12.52 2.32
C GLU A 40 -22.49 11.27 2.77
N LYS A 41 -23.23 11.40 3.89
CA LYS A 41 -23.90 10.27 4.53
C LYS A 41 -24.66 9.49 3.47
N PRO A 42 -24.38 8.19 3.27
CA PRO A 42 -25.32 7.35 2.54
C PRO A 42 -26.65 7.48 3.29
N GLN A 43 -27.74 7.70 2.57
CA GLN A 43 -29.06 7.69 3.19
C GLN A 43 -29.22 6.34 3.91
N PRO A 44 -29.76 6.32 5.15
CA PRO A 44 -29.88 5.10 5.90
C PRO A 44 -30.78 4.13 5.13
N VAL A 45 -30.20 2.98 4.76
CA VAL A 45 -30.99 1.81 4.43
C VAL A 45 -31.72 1.45 5.73
N PRO A 46 -33.05 1.22 5.73
CA PRO A 46 -33.78 0.88 6.94
C PRO A 46 -33.12 -0.36 7.57
N ALA A 47 -32.63 -0.23 8.78
CA ALA A 47 -32.14 -1.33 9.56
C ALA A 47 -33.29 -2.31 9.78
N GLN A 48 -33.18 -3.52 9.26
CA GLN A 48 -33.92 -4.63 9.80
C GLN A 48 -33.35 -4.89 11.19
N ALA A 49 -34.13 -4.55 12.18
CA ALA A 49 -33.82 -4.78 13.57
C ALA A 49 -33.86 -6.30 13.83
N GLY A 50 -32.69 -6.88 13.91
CA GLY A 50 -32.44 -8.15 14.57
C GLY A 50 -31.67 -7.84 15.84
N ASN A 51 -32.34 -7.72 16.96
CA ASN A 51 -31.73 -7.70 18.28
C ASN A 51 -31.15 -9.10 18.57
N GLU A 52 -29.85 -9.26 18.45
CA GLU A 52 -29.14 -10.31 19.17
C GLU A 52 -28.30 -9.65 20.27
N PRO A 53 -28.61 -9.91 21.54
CA PRO A 53 -27.79 -9.42 22.64
C PRO A 53 -26.62 -10.37 22.89
N GLY A 54 -25.41 -9.84 22.84
CA GLY A 54 -24.38 -10.25 23.76
C GLY A 54 -23.47 -11.41 23.42
N LEU A 55 -22.85 -11.43 22.24
CA LEU A 55 -21.70 -12.33 21.96
C LEU A 55 -20.33 -11.77 22.39
N THR A 56 -20.27 -10.63 23.05
CA THR A 56 -19.00 -9.96 23.38
C THR A 56 -18.41 -10.33 24.75
N GLN A 57 -19.06 -11.15 25.56
CA GLN A 57 -18.56 -11.50 26.91
C GLN A 57 -17.95 -12.89 27.04
N GLY A 58 -18.11 -13.79 26.08
CA GLY A 58 -17.69 -15.21 26.21
C GLY A 58 -16.28 -15.57 25.76
N LEU A 59 -15.56 -14.71 25.05
CA LEU A 59 -14.34 -15.10 24.33
C LEU A 59 -13.02 -14.83 25.07
N LYS A 60 -13.04 -14.58 26.38
CA LYS A 60 -11.84 -14.41 27.20
C LYS A 60 -11.40 -15.66 27.96
N GLU A 61 -12.10 -16.76 27.84
CA GLU A 61 -11.73 -17.96 28.56
C GLU A 61 -10.80 -18.82 27.72
N THR A 62 -9.56 -18.86 28.16
CA THR A 62 -8.54 -19.83 27.81
C THR A 62 -9.07 -21.23 28.04
N GLY A 63 -9.11 -22.09 27.00
CA GLY A 63 -8.99 -23.48 27.32
C GLY A 63 -9.99 -24.48 26.77
N ASN A 64 -11.03 -24.11 26.08
CA ASN A 64 -11.97 -25.11 25.53
C ASN A 64 -11.79 -25.29 24.01
N TYR A 65 -10.64 -25.85 23.62
CA TYR A 65 -10.38 -26.25 22.25
C TYR A 65 -10.24 -27.78 22.16
N THR A 66 -10.80 -28.35 21.11
CA THR A 66 -10.51 -29.73 20.70
C THR A 66 -9.38 -29.74 19.69
N VAL A 67 -8.53 -30.75 19.76
CA VAL A 67 -7.52 -31.05 18.76
C VAL A 67 -7.86 -32.38 18.14
N THR A 68 -8.22 -32.41 16.88
CA THR A 68 -8.62 -33.59 16.14
C THR A 68 -7.83 -33.70 14.83
N THR A 69 -7.98 -34.83 14.14
CA THR A 69 -7.47 -34.94 12.76
C THR A 69 -8.44 -34.22 11.83
N ALA A 70 -7.94 -33.23 11.08
CA ALA A 70 -8.73 -32.59 10.04
C ALA A 70 -9.15 -33.64 8.99
N PRO A 71 -10.33 -33.51 8.38
CA PRO A 71 -10.77 -34.37 7.28
C PRO A 71 -10.00 -34.04 6.01
N ALA A 72 -8.69 -34.09 6.06
CA ALA A 72 -7.85 -33.73 4.94
C ALA A 72 -7.59 -34.98 4.09
N GLU A 73 -8.18 -34.98 2.92
CA GLU A 73 -7.48 -35.51 1.77
C GLU A 73 -6.14 -34.77 1.67
N PRO A 74 -5.02 -35.42 1.22
CA PRO A 74 -3.83 -34.69 0.90
C PRO A 74 -4.21 -33.59 -0.09
N LEU A 75 -4.22 -32.36 0.38
CA LEU A 75 -4.56 -31.19 -0.43
C LEU A 75 -3.57 -31.15 -1.60
N HIS A 76 -4.02 -31.54 -2.77
CA HIS A 76 -3.24 -31.34 -3.98
C HIS A 76 -3.23 -29.83 -4.24
N LEU A 77 -2.13 -29.18 -3.86
CA LEU A 77 -1.99 -27.74 -4.01
C LEU A 77 -1.30 -27.47 -5.34
N ASP A 78 -2.07 -27.12 -6.34
CA ASP A 78 -1.52 -26.53 -7.56
C ASP A 78 -1.08 -25.10 -7.28
N PRO A 79 0.11 -24.69 -7.77
CA PRO A 79 0.54 -23.30 -7.68
C PRO A 79 -0.52 -22.36 -8.27
N PRO A 80 -0.73 -21.18 -7.64
CA PRO A 80 -1.75 -20.25 -8.12
C PRO A 80 -1.40 -19.74 -9.52
N LYS A 81 -2.42 -19.59 -10.36
CA LYS A 81 -2.25 -19.00 -11.67
C LYS A 81 -2.01 -17.50 -11.54
N LEU A 82 -0.85 -17.04 -11.95
CA LEU A 82 -0.50 -15.62 -11.98
C LEU A 82 -0.88 -14.97 -13.31
N PRO A 83 -1.16 -13.66 -13.32
CA PRO A 83 -1.33 -12.89 -14.55
C PRO A 83 -0.07 -12.94 -15.43
N ASP A 84 -0.25 -13.01 -16.74
CA ASP A 84 0.85 -12.83 -17.68
C ASP A 84 1.28 -11.36 -17.73
N LEU A 85 2.55 -11.11 -17.45
CA LEU A 85 3.13 -9.77 -17.45
C LEU A 85 3.82 -9.38 -18.76
N SER A 86 3.92 -10.28 -19.73
CA SER A 86 4.67 -10.08 -20.98
C SER A 86 4.14 -8.93 -21.84
N GLY A 87 2.85 -8.64 -21.73
CA GLY A 87 2.18 -7.55 -22.46
C GLY A 87 2.44 -6.15 -21.87
N TYR A 88 2.98 -6.04 -20.64
CA TYR A 88 3.17 -4.73 -19.98
C TYR A 88 4.61 -4.26 -20.16
N THR A 89 4.90 -3.66 -21.30
CA THR A 89 6.24 -3.20 -21.72
C THR A 89 6.23 -1.74 -22.16
N ALA A 90 7.41 -1.10 -22.20
CA ALA A 90 7.54 0.26 -22.73
C ALA A 90 7.07 0.38 -24.20
N ALA A 91 7.33 -0.66 -25.01
CA ALA A 91 6.84 -0.72 -26.39
C ALA A 91 5.30 -0.77 -26.46
N ALA A 92 4.67 -1.53 -25.56
CA ALA A 92 3.22 -1.57 -25.46
C ALA A 92 2.63 -0.23 -24.99
N VAL A 93 3.32 0.49 -24.10
CA VAL A 93 2.94 1.87 -23.72
C VAL A 93 3.02 2.79 -24.92
N GLU A 94 4.09 2.75 -25.70
CA GLU A 94 4.23 3.56 -26.91
C GLU A 94 3.13 3.26 -27.96
N ALA A 95 2.77 2.01 -28.13
CA ALA A 95 1.72 1.58 -29.04
C ALA A 95 0.32 2.13 -28.70
N LYS A 96 0.11 2.56 -27.43
CA LYS A 96 -1.14 3.19 -27.01
C LYS A 96 -1.26 4.67 -27.38
N ILE A 97 -0.17 5.30 -27.82
CA ILE A 97 -0.17 6.73 -28.14
C ILE A 97 -0.93 7.00 -29.43
N VAL A 98 -2.06 7.66 -29.30
CA VAL A 98 -2.83 8.15 -30.46
C VAL A 98 -2.39 9.57 -30.78
N ARG A 99 -1.65 9.75 -31.88
CA ARG A 99 -1.15 11.06 -32.35
C ARG A 99 -2.20 11.81 -33.17
N LYS A 100 -3.34 12.08 -32.54
CA LYS A 100 -4.42 12.85 -33.19
C LYS A 100 -3.96 14.27 -33.48
N PRO A 101 -4.12 14.81 -34.70
CA PRO A 101 -3.75 16.18 -35.03
C PRO A 101 -4.65 17.21 -34.30
N GLY A 102 -4.23 18.47 -34.31
CA GLY A 102 -4.99 19.57 -33.70
C GLY A 102 -4.70 19.81 -32.21
N GLY A 103 -3.72 19.10 -31.64
CA GLY A 103 -3.28 19.35 -30.28
C GLY A 103 -2.69 20.74 -30.09
N ARG A 104 -3.09 21.43 -29.05
CA ARG A 104 -2.62 22.76 -28.71
C ARG A 104 -2.40 22.90 -27.20
N ALA A 105 -1.54 23.84 -26.83
CA ALA A 105 -1.31 24.23 -25.44
C ALA A 105 -1.56 25.74 -25.31
N SER A 106 -2.29 26.14 -24.27
CA SER A 106 -2.58 27.54 -23.99
C SER A 106 -2.65 27.82 -22.50
N VAL A 107 -2.31 29.05 -22.09
CA VAL A 107 -2.48 29.50 -20.71
C VAL A 107 -3.90 30.07 -20.54
N GLN A 108 -4.67 29.48 -19.65
CA GLN A 108 -6.05 29.88 -19.40
C GLN A 108 -6.31 30.04 -17.91
N ARG A 109 -7.40 30.76 -17.55
CA ARG A 109 -7.88 30.87 -16.18
C ARG A 109 -8.43 29.52 -15.71
N MET A 110 -8.13 29.15 -14.48
CA MET A 110 -8.54 27.88 -13.90
C MET A 110 -9.98 27.83 -13.44
N VAL A 111 -10.64 28.97 -13.32
CA VAL A 111 -11.98 29.08 -12.73
C VAL A 111 -12.96 28.26 -13.56
N GLN A 112 -13.56 27.27 -12.88
CA GLN A 112 -14.64 26.41 -13.39
C GLN A 112 -14.28 25.28 -14.36
N GLN A 113 -13.01 25.07 -14.67
CA GLN A 113 -12.63 23.91 -15.47
C GLN A 113 -12.84 22.60 -14.71
N GLN A 114 -13.49 21.65 -15.36
CA GLN A 114 -14.01 20.42 -14.76
C GLN A 114 -12.95 19.59 -14.02
N PRO A 115 -11.75 19.29 -14.56
CA PRO A 115 -10.76 18.48 -13.84
C PRO A 115 -10.16 19.17 -12.62
N LEU A 116 -10.46 20.45 -12.41
CA LEU A 116 -9.96 21.23 -11.28
C LEU A 116 -11.02 21.51 -10.20
N LYS A 117 -12.27 21.14 -10.44
CA LYS A 117 -13.38 21.39 -9.50
C LYS A 117 -13.16 20.77 -8.13
N GLU A 118 -12.56 19.56 -8.07
CA GLU A 118 -12.19 18.92 -6.81
C GLU A 118 -11.26 19.80 -5.96
N PHE A 119 -10.41 20.58 -6.58
CA PHE A 119 -9.44 21.44 -5.91
C PHE A 119 -9.99 22.83 -5.60
N THR A 120 -10.90 23.35 -6.40
CA THR A 120 -11.42 24.73 -6.24
C THR A 120 -12.72 24.82 -5.46
N GLY A 121 -13.55 23.80 -5.49
CA GLY A 121 -14.89 23.80 -4.84
C GLY A 121 -15.18 22.58 -3.99
N GLY A 122 -14.33 21.56 -4.03
CA GLY A 122 -14.49 20.30 -3.29
C GLY A 122 -13.81 20.30 -1.93
N SER A 123 -13.76 19.12 -1.34
CA SER A 123 -13.12 18.86 -0.05
C SER A 123 -11.60 19.01 -0.07
N ASN A 124 -10.97 19.03 -1.23
CA ASN A 124 -9.52 19.02 -1.42
C ASN A 124 -8.85 20.40 -1.30
N ARG A 125 -9.56 21.42 -0.95
CA ARG A 125 -9.14 22.80 -0.62
C ARG A 125 -7.67 23.13 -0.90
N LEU A 126 -7.22 23.03 -2.14
CA LEU A 126 -5.90 23.48 -2.54
C LEU A 126 -5.81 25.02 -2.63
N ALA A 127 -6.44 25.72 -1.69
CA ALA A 127 -6.35 27.18 -1.62
C ALA A 127 -4.91 27.67 -1.52
N GLU A 128 -4.01 26.84 -1.02
CA GLU A 128 -2.59 27.17 -0.87
C GLU A 128 -1.87 27.33 -2.21
N TRP A 129 -2.18 26.55 -3.23
CA TRP A 129 -1.52 26.72 -4.53
C TRP A 129 -2.07 27.94 -5.30
N VAL A 130 -3.37 28.28 -5.10
CA VAL A 130 -3.98 29.50 -5.66
C VAL A 130 -3.26 30.74 -5.15
N LYS A 131 -3.00 30.81 -3.84
CA LYS A 131 -2.26 31.89 -3.20
C LYS A 131 -0.84 32.08 -3.77
N ARG A 132 -0.21 31.02 -4.22
CA ARG A 132 1.17 31.05 -4.76
C ARG A 132 1.29 31.78 -6.10
N GLN A 133 0.21 31.84 -6.88
CA GLN A 133 0.23 32.55 -8.16
C GLN A 133 0.09 34.06 -8.02
N ARG A 134 -0.32 34.58 -6.85
CA ARG A 134 -0.48 36.01 -6.53
C ARG A 134 -1.44 36.79 -7.45
N GLN A 135 -2.20 36.12 -8.29
CA GLN A 135 -3.16 36.69 -9.26
C GLN A 135 -4.29 35.68 -9.51
N MET A 136 -5.20 36.02 -10.43
CA MET A 136 -6.24 35.08 -10.88
C MET A 136 -5.57 33.76 -11.30
N PRO A 137 -5.93 32.61 -10.70
CA PRO A 137 -5.27 31.35 -10.97
C PRO A 137 -5.33 30.92 -12.43
N GLN A 138 -4.20 30.51 -12.96
CA GLN A 138 -4.01 30.05 -14.34
C GLN A 138 -3.40 28.67 -14.38
N ALA A 139 -3.61 27.95 -15.48
CA ALA A 139 -2.94 26.71 -15.83
C ALA A 139 -2.64 26.65 -17.32
N ILE A 140 -1.74 25.75 -17.68
CA ILE A 140 -1.49 25.35 -19.06
C ILE A 140 -2.49 24.26 -19.39
N PHE A 141 -3.38 24.48 -20.36
CA PHE A 141 -4.32 23.49 -20.86
C PHE A 141 -3.81 22.86 -22.15
N ILE A 142 -3.75 21.53 -22.17
CA ILE A 142 -3.48 20.73 -23.35
C ILE A 142 -4.84 20.26 -23.89
N GLU A 143 -5.15 20.61 -25.12
CA GLU A 143 -6.49 20.43 -25.70
C GLU A 143 -6.42 19.93 -27.14
N GLY A 144 -7.49 19.32 -27.59
CA GLY A 144 -7.81 19.08 -29.00
C GLY A 144 -7.14 17.87 -29.65
N GLY A 145 -6.01 17.40 -29.17
CA GLY A 145 -5.28 16.29 -29.79
C GLY A 145 -3.98 15.98 -29.11
N TYR A 146 -3.01 15.46 -29.87
CA TYR A 146 -1.70 15.07 -29.36
C TYR A 146 -0.75 16.27 -29.24
N VAL A 147 -0.08 16.39 -28.11
CA VAL A 147 0.97 17.35 -27.84
C VAL A 147 2.18 16.64 -27.23
N ASN A 148 3.35 16.81 -27.83
CA ASN A 148 4.63 16.45 -27.19
C ASN A 148 5.15 17.66 -26.42
N LEU A 149 5.52 17.47 -25.15
CA LEU A 149 5.94 18.57 -24.28
C LEU A 149 7.19 19.30 -24.81
N ALA A 150 8.15 18.59 -25.39
CA ALA A 150 9.37 19.20 -25.93
C ALA A 150 9.08 20.22 -27.05
N GLN A 151 7.99 20.01 -27.81
CA GLN A 151 7.57 20.92 -28.87
C GLN A 151 6.94 22.21 -28.37
N LEU A 152 6.72 22.35 -27.07
CA LEU A 152 6.21 23.58 -26.44
C LEU A 152 7.31 24.58 -26.10
N ALA A 153 8.59 24.23 -26.30
CA ALA A 153 9.72 25.13 -26.09
C ALA A 153 9.51 26.45 -26.87
N GLY A 154 9.54 27.55 -26.15
CA GLY A 154 9.36 28.89 -26.73
C GLY A 154 7.94 29.22 -27.24
N LYS A 155 6.98 28.30 -27.17
CA LYS A 155 5.58 28.54 -27.60
C LYS A 155 4.69 29.08 -26.50
N LEU A 156 5.08 28.93 -25.25
CA LEU A 156 4.36 29.44 -24.07
C LEU A 156 5.23 30.50 -23.38
N PRO A 157 4.60 31.43 -22.63
CA PRO A 157 5.36 32.38 -21.83
C PRO A 157 6.31 31.67 -20.84
N ALA A 158 7.53 32.16 -20.64
CA ALA A 158 8.48 31.61 -19.69
C ALA A 158 7.95 31.59 -18.24
N SER A 159 7.02 32.49 -17.92
CA SER A 159 6.29 32.49 -16.64
C SER A 159 5.37 31.28 -16.47
N ALA A 160 5.06 30.56 -17.53
CA ALA A 160 4.24 29.35 -17.51
C ALA A 160 5.08 28.06 -17.68
N LEU A 161 5.85 28.00 -18.77
CA LEU A 161 6.74 26.88 -19.10
C LEU A 161 8.01 27.41 -19.79
N GLU A 162 9.17 27.13 -19.22
CA GLU A 162 10.47 27.58 -19.73
C GLU A 162 11.38 26.37 -19.94
N GLN A 163 12.04 26.32 -21.09
CA GLN A 163 13.18 25.45 -21.30
C GLN A 163 14.44 26.15 -20.80
N VAL A 164 14.92 25.72 -19.62
CA VAL A 164 16.09 26.36 -18.96
C VAL A 164 17.43 25.79 -19.43
N GLU A 165 17.42 24.56 -19.92
CA GLU A 165 18.57 23.87 -20.50
C GLU A 165 18.08 22.92 -21.61
N PRO A 166 18.92 22.42 -22.51
CA PRO A 166 18.51 21.45 -23.54
C PRO A 166 17.85 20.21 -22.94
N GLY A 167 16.53 20.08 -23.16
CA GLY A 167 15.69 19.01 -22.63
C GLY A 167 15.23 19.19 -21.18
N VAL A 168 15.58 20.30 -20.51
CA VAL A 168 15.14 20.58 -19.12
C VAL A 168 14.11 21.71 -19.12
N PHE A 169 12.93 21.41 -18.62
CA PHE A 169 11.80 22.33 -18.58
C PHE A 169 11.40 22.65 -17.13
N VAL A 170 11.04 23.90 -16.88
CA VAL A 170 10.42 24.34 -15.61
C VAL A 170 8.99 24.78 -15.90
N ALA A 171 8.03 24.06 -15.35
CA ALA A 171 6.64 24.47 -15.34
C ALA A 171 6.34 25.25 -14.07
N ARG A 172 5.85 26.49 -14.23
CA ARG A 172 5.47 27.40 -13.13
C ARG A 172 3.96 27.52 -12.95
N LEU A 173 3.20 26.90 -13.84
CA LEU A 173 1.75 26.75 -13.74
C LEU A 173 1.41 25.25 -13.75
N PRO A 174 0.26 24.86 -13.17
CA PRO A 174 -0.26 23.52 -13.36
C PRO A 174 -0.45 23.19 -14.84
N ILE A 175 -0.17 21.95 -15.22
CA ILE A 175 -0.43 21.44 -16.58
C ILE A 175 -1.67 20.53 -16.50
N VAL A 176 -2.68 20.82 -17.28
CA VAL A 176 -3.96 20.13 -17.35
C VAL A 176 -4.11 19.49 -18.72
N VAL A 177 -4.18 18.17 -18.76
CA VAL A 177 -4.52 17.43 -19.98
C VAL A 177 -6.03 17.30 -20.02
N SER A 178 -6.66 18.03 -20.93
CA SER A 178 -8.12 18.07 -21.07
C SER A 178 -8.65 16.80 -21.71
N GLN A 179 -9.92 16.54 -21.51
CA GLN A 179 -10.61 15.40 -22.14
C GLN A 179 -10.42 15.37 -23.64
N GLY A 180 -10.06 14.21 -24.18
CA GLY A 180 -9.80 14.02 -25.61
C GLY A 180 -8.43 14.55 -26.09
N ALA A 181 -7.61 15.08 -25.21
CA ALA A 181 -6.23 15.45 -25.49
C ALA A 181 -5.25 14.38 -25.04
N THR A 182 -4.07 14.38 -25.62
CA THR A 182 -2.94 13.52 -25.24
C THR A 182 -1.72 14.38 -24.98
N LEU A 183 -1.11 14.25 -23.82
CA LEU A 183 0.20 14.81 -23.50
C LEU A 183 1.23 13.68 -23.46
N ASP A 184 2.28 13.83 -24.25
CA ASP A 184 3.43 12.93 -24.28
C ASP A 184 4.69 13.64 -23.77
N ILE A 185 5.26 13.13 -22.70
CA ILE A 185 6.53 13.57 -22.12
C ILE A 185 7.51 12.43 -22.35
N ASP A 186 8.27 12.52 -23.42
CA ASP A 186 9.20 11.49 -23.88
C ASP A 186 10.67 11.83 -23.59
N LYS A 187 11.59 10.99 -24.07
CA LYS A 187 13.04 11.15 -23.88
C LYS A 187 13.64 12.48 -24.33
N GLN A 188 12.93 13.27 -25.16
CA GLN A 188 13.37 14.63 -25.52
C GLN A 188 13.27 15.59 -24.33
N VAL A 189 12.38 15.27 -23.38
CA VAL A 189 12.27 15.91 -22.08
C VAL A 189 13.13 15.14 -21.08
N LYS A 190 14.38 15.52 -20.94
CA LYS A 190 15.29 14.90 -19.96
C LYS A 190 14.78 15.06 -18.53
N GLU A 191 14.24 16.26 -18.23
CA GLU A 191 13.63 16.56 -16.94
C GLU A 191 12.53 17.62 -17.08
N LEU A 192 11.34 17.32 -16.53
CA LEU A 192 10.29 18.30 -16.27
C LEU A 192 10.31 18.66 -14.77
N ARG A 193 10.64 19.89 -14.46
CA ARG A 193 10.65 20.46 -13.10
C ARG A 193 9.33 21.18 -12.85
N LEU A 194 8.58 20.73 -11.84
CA LEU A 194 7.33 21.37 -11.42
C LEU A 194 7.64 22.31 -10.25
N SER A 195 7.46 23.61 -10.42
CA SER A 195 7.81 24.61 -9.41
C SER A 195 6.93 24.51 -8.16
N GLN A 196 7.55 24.24 -7.01
CA GLN A 196 6.90 24.23 -5.71
C GLN A 196 6.43 25.63 -5.32
N GLU A 197 7.26 26.65 -5.51
CA GLU A 197 6.98 28.02 -5.11
C GLU A 197 5.83 28.64 -5.90
N ARG A 198 5.63 28.21 -7.15
CA ARG A 198 4.57 28.69 -8.03
C ARG A 198 3.32 27.81 -8.02
N GLY A 199 3.36 26.68 -7.30
CA GLY A 199 2.21 25.79 -7.20
C GLY A 199 1.92 25.00 -8.46
N ALA A 200 2.95 24.53 -9.16
CA ALA A 200 2.80 23.67 -10.34
C ALA A 200 2.51 22.22 -9.97
N PHE A 201 1.65 21.56 -10.73
CA PHE A 201 1.32 20.13 -10.63
C PHE A 201 0.75 19.61 -11.96
N LEU A 202 0.58 18.28 -12.09
CA LEU A 202 0.00 17.65 -13.29
C LEU A 202 -1.42 17.14 -13.00
N VAL A 203 -2.37 17.48 -13.88
CA VAL A 203 -3.73 16.95 -13.87
C VAL A 203 -4.03 16.31 -15.21
N ASN A 204 -4.44 15.06 -15.18
CA ASN A 204 -4.82 14.33 -16.37
C ASN A 204 -6.32 14.01 -16.36
N ASP A 205 -7.07 14.55 -17.31
CA ASP A 205 -8.47 14.22 -17.64
C ASP A 205 -8.60 13.65 -19.06
N GLY A 206 -7.48 13.42 -19.74
CA GLY A 206 -7.35 12.86 -21.07
C GLY A 206 -6.43 11.64 -21.08
N MET A 207 -5.37 11.71 -21.87
CA MET A 207 -4.32 10.70 -21.93
C MET A 207 -2.96 11.33 -21.61
N LEU A 208 -2.26 10.78 -20.62
CA LEU A 208 -0.92 11.23 -20.22
C LEU A 208 0.08 10.10 -20.38
N PHE A 209 1.14 10.36 -21.11
CA PHE A 209 2.31 9.49 -21.22
C PHE A 209 3.53 10.16 -20.64
N VAL A 210 4.29 9.45 -19.80
CA VAL A 210 5.62 9.86 -19.33
C VAL A 210 6.56 8.69 -19.57
N ARG A 211 7.51 8.87 -20.46
CA ARG A 211 8.36 7.79 -20.98
C ARG A 211 9.82 8.21 -21.06
N ASP A 212 10.71 7.42 -20.49
CA ASP A 212 12.17 7.67 -20.55
C ASP A 212 12.56 9.10 -20.11
N SER A 213 11.87 9.62 -19.09
CA SER A 213 11.98 11.01 -18.64
C SER A 213 12.05 11.08 -17.11
N LYS A 214 12.40 12.27 -16.61
CA LYS A 214 12.38 12.59 -15.19
C LYS A 214 11.37 13.69 -14.92
N VAL A 215 10.53 13.52 -13.89
CA VAL A 215 9.62 14.57 -13.42
C VAL A 215 9.91 14.85 -11.95
N THR A 216 10.21 16.11 -11.63
CA THR A 216 10.70 16.49 -10.31
C THR A 216 9.83 17.60 -9.72
N GLY A 217 9.34 17.41 -8.49
CA GLY A 217 8.92 18.53 -7.67
C GLY A 217 10.15 19.38 -7.33
N TRP A 218 10.15 20.64 -7.75
CA TRP A 218 11.36 21.47 -7.80
C TRP A 218 11.24 22.73 -6.96
N SER A 219 12.23 22.99 -6.13
CA SER A 219 12.40 24.28 -5.48
C SER A 219 13.28 25.18 -6.34
N GLU A 220 12.70 26.19 -6.99
CA GLU A 220 13.43 27.14 -7.83
C GLU A 220 14.42 27.99 -7.02
N SER A 221 14.03 28.40 -5.83
CA SER A 221 14.86 29.23 -4.95
C SER A 221 16.12 28.51 -4.46
N LYS A 222 16.02 27.20 -4.24
CA LYS A 222 17.13 26.37 -3.77
C LYS A 222 17.87 25.65 -4.87
N LYS A 223 17.31 25.59 -6.07
CA LYS A 223 17.83 24.83 -7.22
C LYS A 223 18.04 23.34 -6.91
N GLU A 224 17.09 22.75 -6.19
CA GLU A 224 17.11 21.33 -5.79
C GLU A 224 15.69 20.73 -5.83
N PRO A 225 15.53 19.39 -5.79
CA PRO A 225 14.22 18.78 -5.62
C PRO A 225 13.52 19.32 -4.35
N ALA A 226 12.20 19.44 -4.39
CA ALA A 226 11.38 19.91 -3.27
C ALA A 226 11.29 18.82 -2.18
N TRP A 227 12.42 18.50 -1.56
CA TRP A 227 12.53 17.46 -0.54
C TRP A 227 11.50 17.63 0.58
N PHE A 228 11.00 16.52 1.09
CA PHE A 228 9.99 16.52 2.15
C PHE A 228 10.52 17.20 3.43
N LYS A 229 9.74 18.14 3.97
CA LYS A 229 10.00 18.81 5.25
C LYS A 229 8.85 18.59 6.22
N THR A 230 7.65 18.99 5.84
CA THR A 230 6.46 18.86 6.69
C THR A 230 5.27 18.31 5.93
N PRO A 231 4.32 17.62 6.60
CA PRO A 231 3.15 17.02 5.95
C PRO A 231 2.28 18.00 5.15
N ASN A 232 2.16 19.23 5.62
CA ASN A 232 1.22 20.21 5.09
C ASN A 232 1.88 21.19 4.09
N GLU A 233 3.19 21.09 3.88
CA GLU A 233 3.86 21.92 2.88
C GLU A 233 3.48 21.44 1.48
N PHE A 234 2.96 22.35 0.67
CA PHE A 234 2.64 22.04 -0.72
C PHE A 234 3.86 21.48 -1.45
N ARG A 235 3.68 20.36 -2.13
CA ARG A 235 4.63 19.78 -3.06
C ARG A 235 3.89 19.40 -4.34
N PRO A 236 4.53 19.55 -5.52
CA PRO A 236 3.96 19.09 -6.78
C PRO A 236 3.47 17.64 -6.72
N PHE A 237 2.47 17.32 -7.52
CA PHE A 237 1.88 15.99 -7.60
C PHE A 237 1.35 15.72 -9.00
N LEU A 238 1.00 14.47 -9.28
CA LEU A 238 0.30 14.03 -10.47
C LEU A 238 -1.03 13.41 -10.05
N ILE A 239 -2.13 13.84 -10.65
CA ILE A 239 -3.44 13.22 -10.52
C ILE A 239 -4.03 12.88 -11.88
N SER A 240 -4.50 11.63 -12.04
CA SER A 240 -5.26 11.16 -13.20
C SER A 240 -6.67 10.81 -12.74
N TRP A 241 -7.67 11.46 -13.32
CA TRP A 241 -9.06 11.35 -12.91
C TRP A 241 -9.82 10.20 -13.60
N GLY A 242 -11.02 9.93 -13.12
CA GLY A 242 -11.97 9.01 -13.76
C GLY A 242 -12.18 9.33 -15.23
N GLY A 243 -12.18 8.29 -16.08
CA GLY A 243 -12.26 8.40 -17.54
C GLY A 243 -10.97 8.81 -18.23
N ALA A 244 -9.92 9.15 -17.50
CA ALA A 244 -8.59 9.41 -18.05
C ALA A 244 -7.74 8.13 -18.09
N GLU A 245 -6.70 8.16 -18.90
CA GLU A 245 -5.71 7.11 -18.99
C GLU A 245 -4.30 7.68 -18.73
N VAL A 246 -3.49 6.97 -17.93
CA VAL A 246 -2.12 7.38 -17.62
C VAL A 246 -1.15 6.22 -17.77
N TYR A 247 -0.07 6.46 -18.50
CA TYR A 247 0.96 5.46 -18.78
C TYR A 247 2.34 6.03 -18.46
N LEU A 248 2.93 5.53 -17.38
CA LEU A 248 4.25 5.93 -16.90
C LEU A 248 5.20 4.75 -17.11
N SER A 249 6.29 4.94 -17.86
CA SER A 249 7.27 3.88 -18.11
C SER A 249 8.71 4.41 -18.14
N ASN A 250 9.65 3.60 -17.63
CA ASN A 250 11.09 3.90 -17.63
C ASN A 250 11.42 5.31 -17.12
N SER A 251 10.66 5.83 -16.16
CA SER A 251 10.74 7.23 -15.77
C SER A 251 11.04 7.39 -14.29
N THR A 252 11.56 8.57 -13.91
CA THR A 252 11.84 8.85 -12.49
C THR A 252 10.97 10.00 -11.99
N PHE A 253 10.31 9.79 -10.84
CA PHE A 253 9.49 10.79 -10.17
C PHE A 253 10.09 11.09 -8.80
N THR A 254 10.38 12.36 -8.53
CA THR A 254 11.09 12.77 -7.31
C THR A 254 10.36 13.89 -6.59
N SER A 255 10.22 13.75 -5.26
CA SER A 255 9.72 14.81 -4.36
C SER A 255 8.27 15.23 -4.64
N PHE A 256 7.37 14.24 -4.73
CA PHE A 256 5.97 14.46 -5.05
C PHE A 256 5.05 14.34 -3.83
N GLY A 257 4.01 15.17 -3.85
CA GLY A 257 2.86 15.05 -2.98
C GLY A 257 3.05 15.49 -1.53
N TYR A 258 1.93 15.73 -0.87
CA TYR A 258 1.85 16.17 0.52
C TYR A 258 0.51 15.72 1.13
N ASN A 259 0.28 16.02 2.41
CA ASN A 259 -0.92 15.59 3.14
C ASN A 259 -2.15 16.43 2.75
N ALA A 260 -2.59 16.30 1.50
CA ALA A 260 -3.85 16.83 1.03
C ALA A 260 -4.51 15.78 0.13
N SER A 261 -5.82 15.62 0.27
CA SER A 261 -6.56 14.56 -0.41
C SER A 261 -6.28 14.54 -1.92
N LYS A 262 -5.93 13.35 -2.41
CA LYS A 262 -5.60 13.06 -3.82
C LYS A 262 -4.35 13.77 -4.37
N ALA A 263 -3.72 14.65 -3.59
CA ALA A 263 -2.44 15.29 -3.90
C ALA A 263 -1.25 14.51 -3.30
N TYR A 264 -1.36 13.19 -3.18
CA TYR A 264 -0.44 12.36 -2.40
C TYR A 264 0.88 12.01 -3.10
N GLY A 265 0.98 12.15 -4.40
CA GLY A 265 2.16 11.79 -5.19
C GLY A 265 1.78 11.49 -6.63
N ILE A 266 1.87 10.23 -7.04
CA ILE A 266 1.23 9.70 -8.25
C ILE A 266 -0.12 9.14 -7.83
N SER A 267 -1.21 9.80 -8.21
CA SER A 267 -2.58 9.42 -7.85
C SER A 267 -3.39 9.08 -9.10
N ILE A 268 -4.02 7.90 -9.12
CA ILE A 268 -4.97 7.49 -10.16
C ILE A 268 -6.32 7.29 -9.47
N SER A 269 -7.27 8.19 -9.68
CA SER A 269 -8.39 8.33 -8.77
C SER A 269 -9.69 8.65 -9.49
N GLN A 270 -10.77 7.98 -9.08
CA GLN A 270 -12.10 8.48 -9.38
C GLN A 270 -12.34 9.80 -8.62
N TYR A 271 -13.27 10.60 -9.10
CA TYR A 271 -13.72 11.79 -8.39
C TYR A 271 -14.32 11.43 -7.02
N SER A 272 -14.40 12.39 -6.11
CA SER A 272 -15.12 12.20 -4.86
C SER A 272 -16.59 11.85 -5.13
N PRO A 273 -17.30 11.14 -4.22
CA PRO A 273 -18.65 10.64 -4.48
C PRO A 273 -19.65 11.71 -4.94
N GLY A 274 -19.57 12.93 -4.37
CA GLY A 274 -20.43 14.05 -4.76
C GLY A 274 -20.16 14.54 -6.18
N MET A 275 -18.90 14.60 -6.58
CA MET A 275 -18.46 14.97 -7.92
C MET A 275 -18.73 13.85 -8.93
N ASP A 276 -18.47 12.60 -8.54
CA ASP A 276 -18.67 11.44 -9.43
C ASP A 276 -20.12 11.30 -9.88
N LYS A 277 -21.08 11.52 -8.98
CA LYS A 277 -22.53 11.55 -9.33
C LYS A 277 -22.85 12.57 -10.42
N GLN A 278 -22.12 13.68 -10.47
CA GLN A 278 -22.31 14.73 -11.48
C GLN A 278 -21.57 14.41 -12.77
N MET A 279 -20.34 13.90 -12.65
CA MET A 279 -19.44 13.67 -13.76
C MET A 279 -19.78 12.40 -14.55
N LYS A 280 -20.21 11.35 -13.85
CA LYS A 280 -20.53 10.03 -14.42
C LYS A 280 -19.41 9.49 -15.31
N ARG A 281 -18.16 9.63 -14.88
CA ARG A 281 -16.99 9.17 -15.64
C ARG A 281 -16.71 7.70 -15.35
N PRO A 282 -16.25 6.91 -16.32
CA PRO A 282 -15.77 5.56 -16.06
C PRO A 282 -14.57 5.61 -15.08
N ARG A 283 -14.26 4.48 -14.46
CA ARG A 283 -13.08 4.37 -13.59
C ARG A 283 -11.79 4.66 -14.37
N PRO A 284 -10.78 5.27 -13.72
CA PRO A 284 -9.53 5.61 -14.37
C PRO A 284 -8.76 4.35 -14.76
N LYS A 285 -7.93 4.44 -15.80
CA LYS A 285 -7.05 3.36 -16.27
C LYS A 285 -5.60 3.81 -16.28
N GLY A 286 -4.68 2.86 -16.17
CA GLY A 286 -3.28 3.21 -16.29
C GLY A 286 -2.31 2.11 -15.91
N TRP A 287 -1.07 2.34 -16.33
CA TRP A 287 0.08 1.52 -15.99
C TRP A 287 1.20 2.40 -15.42
N VAL A 288 1.81 1.94 -14.36
CA VAL A 288 3.06 2.49 -13.83
C VAL A 288 4.08 1.36 -13.87
N ILE A 289 4.98 1.41 -14.83
CA ILE A 289 5.90 0.30 -15.09
C ILE A 289 7.36 0.75 -15.19
N ASP A 290 8.25 -0.09 -14.68
CA ASP A 290 9.70 0.01 -14.81
C ASP A 290 10.25 1.42 -14.45
N SER A 291 9.64 2.06 -13.44
CA SER A 291 9.90 3.44 -13.05
C SER A 291 10.43 3.54 -11.61
N THR A 292 11.05 4.68 -11.28
CA THR A 292 11.59 4.94 -9.95
C THR A 292 10.86 6.11 -9.29
N ILE A 293 10.35 5.91 -8.08
CA ILE A 293 9.59 6.90 -7.33
C ILE A 293 10.29 7.16 -5.98
N VAL A 294 10.71 8.40 -5.75
CA VAL A 294 11.56 8.78 -4.62
C VAL A 294 10.99 9.96 -3.85
N ASP A 295 11.04 9.89 -2.52
CA ASP A 295 10.68 11.01 -1.63
C ASP A 295 9.27 11.56 -1.90
N SER A 296 8.32 10.69 -2.28
CA SER A 296 6.92 11.05 -2.46
C SER A 296 6.14 10.88 -1.14
N TRP A 297 5.07 11.67 -0.94
CA TRP A 297 4.21 11.49 0.23
C TRP A 297 3.61 10.08 0.26
N TYR A 298 2.98 9.64 -0.86
CA TYR A 298 2.80 8.24 -1.24
C TYR A 298 3.50 8.04 -2.57
N GLY A 299 4.19 6.94 -2.74
CA GLY A 299 4.82 6.64 -4.02
C GLY A 299 3.78 6.41 -5.12
N PHE A 300 2.76 5.62 -4.82
CA PHE A 300 1.60 5.37 -5.67
C PHE A 300 0.33 5.36 -4.82
N TYR A 301 -0.74 5.93 -5.32
CA TYR A 301 -2.08 5.92 -4.73
C TYR A 301 -3.13 5.68 -5.80
N CYS A 302 -4.15 4.88 -5.51
CA CYS A 302 -5.36 4.85 -6.33
C CYS A 302 -6.62 4.83 -5.46
N TYR A 303 -7.75 5.21 -6.06
CA TYR A 303 -9.04 5.29 -5.40
C TYR A 303 -10.14 4.95 -6.42
N GLU A 304 -10.98 3.97 -6.12
CA GLU A 304 -12.03 3.48 -7.01
C GLU A 304 -11.54 3.25 -8.45
N ALA A 305 -10.45 2.52 -8.57
CA ALA A 305 -9.80 2.21 -9.83
C ALA A 305 -9.77 0.70 -10.07
N ASP A 306 -9.95 0.30 -11.32
CA ASP A 306 -9.93 -1.10 -11.70
C ASP A 306 -8.84 -1.39 -12.73
N ASP A 307 -8.33 -2.64 -12.71
CA ASP A 307 -7.44 -3.18 -13.73
C ASP A 307 -6.14 -2.36 -13.94
N LEU A 308 -5.67 -1.66 -12.88
CA LEU A 308 -4.39 -0.95 -12.94
C LEU A 308 -3.20 -1.91 -12.84
N VAL A 309 -2.10 -1.54 -13.48
CA VAL A 309 -0.85 -2.29 -13.44
C VAL A 309 0.27 -1.44 -12.86
N VAL A 310 0.85 -1.93 -11.76
CA VAL A 310 2.00 -1.34 -11.06
C VAL A 310 3.11 -2.39 -11.04
N LYS A 311 4.04 -2.32 -12.01
CA LYS A 311 4.97 -3.42 -12.27
C LYS A 311 6.41 -2.94 -12.45
N GLY A 312 7.35 -3.67 -11.85
CA GLY A 312 8.79 -3.48 -12.09
C GLY A 312 9.36 -2.16 -11.56
N ASN A 313 8.63 -1.48 -10.67
CA ASN A 313 9.04 -0.18 -10.18
C ASN A 313 9.93 -0.27 -8.93
N THR A 314 10.72 0.78 -8.71
CA THR A 314 11.43 1.02 -7.45
C THR A 314 10.79 2.18 -6.70
N TYR A 315 10.25 1.90 -5.52
CA TYR A 315 9.72 2.88 -4.57
C TYR A 315 10.67 2.99 -3.38
N ARG A 316 11.38 4.10 -3.26
CA ARG A 316 12.35 4.26 -2.17
C ARG A 316 12.20 5.58 -1.42
N ASP A 317 12.43 5.52 -0.12
CA ASP A 317 12.46 6.68 0.76
C ASP A 317 11.16 7.51 0.73
N ASN A 318 10.02 6.89 0.34
CA ASN A 318 8.73 7.54 0.35
C ASN A 318 8.27 7.82 1.80
N ILE A 319 7.42 8.83 1.98
CA ILE A 319 7.19 9.38 3.32
C ILE A 319 6.23 8.50 4.12
N VAL A 320 5.09 8.16 3.57
CA VAL A 320 4.03 7.42 4.31
C VAL A 320 3.92 6.00 3.79
N TYR A 321 3.67 5.82 2.50
CA TYR A 321 3.56 4.51 1.86
C TYR A 321 4.36 4.47 0.56
N GLY A 322 4.88 3.29 0.23
CA GLY A 322 5.44 3.04 -1.09
C GLY A 322 4.33 2.91 -2.13
N ILE A 323 3.43 1.95 -1.94
CA ILE A 323 2.29 1.66 -2.81
C ILE A 323 1.03 1.58 -1.93
N ASP A 324 -0.01 2.36 -2.26
CA ASP A 324 -1.26 2.45 -1.48
C ASP A 324 -2.51 2.49 -2.38
N PRO A 325 -2.94 1.35 -2.95
CA PRO A 325 -4.30 1.19 -3.44
C PRO A 325 -5.33 1.32 -2.32
N HIS A 326 -6.42 2.03 -2.61
CA HIS A 326 -7.37 2.40 -1.58
C HIS A 326 -8.81 2.36 -2.10
N ASP A 327 -9.77 2.22 -1.20
CA ASP A 327 -11.22 2.29 -1.36
C ASP A 327 -11.76 1.70 -2.69
N ARG A 328 -12.33 0.50 -2.63
CA ARG A 328 -13.10 -0.12 -3.73
C ARG A 328 -12.36 -0.19 -5.07
N SER A 329 -11.06 -0.43 -5.03
CA SER A 329 -10.24 -0.69 -6.22
C SER A 329 -10.10 -2.20 -6.43
N HIS A 330 -10.24 -2.68 -7.66
CA HIS A 330 -10.32 -4.11 -7.91
C HIS A 330 -9.41 -4.57 -9.05
N ARG A 331 -9.04 -5.86 -9.03
CA ARG A 331 -8.28 -6.54 -10.09
C ARG A 331 -6.98 -5.84 -10.46
N LEU A 332 -6.29 -5.34 -9.43
CA LEU A 332 -5.00 -4.69 -9.61
C LEU A 332 -3.89 -5.73 -9.79
N ILE A 333 -2.89 -5.40 -10.58
CA ILE A 333 -1.63 -6.15 -10.67
C ILE A 333 -0.52 -5.31 -10.04
N ILE A 334 0.01 -5.77 -8.91
CA ILE A 334 1.15 -5.16 -8.20
C ILE A 334 2.27 -6.20 -8.19
N ALA A 335 3.18 -6.11 -9.15
CA ALA A 335 4.13 -7.19 -9.39
C ALA A 335 5.56 -6.69 -9.66
N ASP A 336 6.54 -7.50 -9.29
CA ASP A 336 7.96 -7.26 -9.57
C ASP A 336 8.51 -5.91 -9.03
N ASN A 337 7.82 -5.29 -8.06
CA ASN A 337 8.25 -4.01 -7.50
C ASN A 337 9.26 -4.19 -6.37
N THR A 338 10.17 -3.24 -6.23
CA THR A 338 11.05 -3.08 -5.06
C THR A 338 10.58 -1.87 -4.24
N VAL A 339 10.21 -2.10 -2.97
CA VAL A 339 9.65 -1.06 -2.09
C VAL A 339 10.45 -1.04 -0.79
N HIS A 340 11.16 0.05 -0.52
CA HIS A 340 12.00 0.11 0.67
C HIS A 340 12.21 1.51 1.26
N GLY A 341 12.59 1.55 2.53
CA GLY A 341 12.95 2.80 3.19
C GLY A 341 11.76 3.75 3.43
N THR A 342 10.52 3.24 3.40
CA THR A 342 9.34 4.05 3.72
C THR A 342 9.48 4.62 5.13
N ARG A 343 9.39 5.96 5.27
CA ARG A 343 9.86 6.65 6.49
C ARG A 343 8.88 6.64 7.66
N LYS A 344 7.57 6.51 7.40
CA LYS A 344 6.54 6.64 8.46
C LYS A 344 5.69 5.39 8.64
N LYS A 345 5.31 4.70 7.56
CA LYS A 345 4.38 3.57 7.64
C LYS A 345 4.84 2.37 6.80
N HIS A 346 3.96 1.79 6.00
CA HIS A 346 4.12 0.50 5.33
C HIS A 346 4.79 0.61 3.96
N GLY A 347 5.40 -0.47 3.50
CA GLY A 347 5.90 -0.58 2.13
C GLY A 347 4.76 -0.61 1.12
N ILE A 348 3.99 -1.68 1.13
CA ILE A 348 2.80 -1.88 0.31
C ILE A 348 1.61 -1.99 1.25
N ILE A 349 0.52 -1.29 0.97
CA ILE A 349 -0.74 -1.45 1.66
C ILE A 349 -1.87 -1.42 0.65
N VAL A 350 -2.80 -2.35 0.74
CA VAL A 350 -4.10 -2.31 0.06
C VAL A 350 -5.17 -2.15 1.12
N SER A 351 -6.05 -1.17 0.98
CA SER A 351 -6.90 -0.73 2.08
C SER A 351 -8.32 -0.40 1.64
N ARG A 352 -9.31 -0.88 2.41
CA ARG A 352 -10.74 -0.61 2.23
C ARG A 352 -11.31 -1.13 0.92
N GLU A 353 -11.65 -2.42 0.92
CA GLU A 353 -12.30 -3.07 -0.22
C GLU A 353 -11.44 -3.05 -1.50
N VAL A 354 -10.14 -3.29 -1.35
CA VAL A 354 -9.27 -3.57 -2.51
C VAL A 354 -9.29 -5.08 -2.73
N ASN A 355 -10.06 -5.52 -3.72
CA ASN A 355 -10.42 -6.92 -3.88
C ASN A 355 -9.92 -7.52 -5.19
N ASP A 356 -9.86 -8.86 -5.23
CA ASP A 356 -9.56 -9.66 -6.41
C ASP A 356 -8.24 -9.26 -7.09
N SER A 357 -7.27 -8.81 -6.32
CA SER A 357 -6.00 -8.24 -6.81
C SER A 357 -4.83 -9.20 -6.62
N PHE A 358 -3.80 -9.01 -7.43
CA PHE A 358 -2.60 -9.83 -7.46
C PHE A 358 -1.40 -9.02 -6.95
N ILE A 359 -0.80 -9.45 -5.84
CA ILE A 359 0.39 -8.84 -5.22
C ILE A 359 1.50 -9.88 -5.21
N PHE A 360 2.39 -9.88 -6.20
CA PHE A 360 3.33 -10.98 -6.32
C PHE A 360 4.72 -10.57 -6.83
N ASN A 361 5.71 -11.40 -6.51
CA ASN A 361 7.12 -11.17 -6.84
C ASN A 361 7.67 -9.81 -6.38
N ASN A 362 7.05 -9.16 -5.41
CA ASN A 362 7.56 -7.89 -4.90
C ASN A 362 8.63 -8.12 -3.83
N ARG A 363 9.55 -7.17 -3.72
CA ARG A 363 10.52 -7.07 -2.62
C ARG A 363 10.16 -5.88 -1.74
N SER A 364 9.78 -6.13 -0.49
CA SER A 364 9.38 -5.07 0.45
C SER A 364 10.21 -5.15 1.73
N TYR A 365 11.13 -4.19 1.93
CA TYR A 365 12.09 -4.28 3.02
C TYR A 365 12.49 -2.93 3.63
N GLU A 366 12.97 -2.99 4.86
CA GLU A 366 13.46 -1.83 5.62
C GLU A 366 12.44 -0.67 5.69
N ASN A 367 11.15 -0.99 5.63
CA ASN A 367 10.09 -0.02 5.82
C ASN A 367 9.84 0.23 7.32
N LYS A 368 9.36 1.42 7.68
CA LYS A 368 9.16 1.83 9.07
C LYS A 368 8.14 0.98 9.83
N LEU A 369 7.15 0.46 9.14
CA LEU A 369 6.18 -0.49 9.69
C LEU A 369 6.25 -1.80 8.90
N SER A 370 5.10 -2.40 8.58
CA SER A 370 5.03 -3.70 7.90
C SER A 370 5.41 -3.60 6.41
N GLY A 371 5.90 -4.72 5.86
CA GLY A 371 6.27 -4.80 4.46
C GLY A 371 5.07 -4.78 3.52
N ILE A 372 4.09 -5.68 3.76
CA ILE A 372 2.84 -5.76 3.00
C ILE A 372 1.67 -5.77 3.97
N VAL A 373 0.61 -5.03 3.68
CA VAL A 373 -0.61 -4.96 4.49
C VAL A 373 -1.85 -5.09 3.62
N LEU A 374 -2.79 -5.93 4.04
CA LEU A 374 -4.17 -5.96 3.56
C LEU A 374 -5.05 -5.44 4.69
N ASP A 375 -5.84 -4.42 4.46
CA ASP A 375 -6.57 -3.71 5.51
C ASP A 375 -8.03 -3.47 5.13
N ARG A 376 -8.95 -3.70 6.07
CA ARG A 376 -10.37 -3.37 6.00
C ARG A 376 -11.09 -3.88 4.76
N ASN A 377 -11.60 -5.11 4.85
CA ASN A 377 -12.42 -5.77 3.82
C ASN A 377 -11.70 -5.86 2.45
N SER A 378 -10.37 -5.94 2.46
CA SER A 378 -9.58 -6.21 1.26
C SER A 378 -9.49 -7.72 1.06
N GLU A 379 -10.37 -8.28 0.24
CA GLU A 379 -10.70 -9.69 0.18
C GLU A 379 -10.41 -10.29 -1.21
N GLY A 380 -10.32 -11.62 -1.28
CA GLY A 380 -10.11 -12.34 -2.53
C GLY A 380 -8.76 -12.08 -3.20
N ASN A 381 -7.79 -11.51 -2.48
CA ASN A 381 -6.50 -11.17 -3.05
C ASN A 381 -5.53 -12.37 -3.00
N LEU A 382 -4.68 -12.45 -4.01
CA LEU A 382 -3.55 -13.35 -4.05
C LEU A 382 -2.26 -12.59 -3.73
N VAL A 383 -1.61 -12.97 -2.61
CA VAL A 383 -0.29 -12.46 -2.19
C VAL A 383 0.73 -13.59 -2.37
N ALA A 384 1.54 -13.56 -3.43
CA ALA A 384 2.35 -14.71 -3.77
C ALA A 384 3.81 -14.37 -4.11
N TYR A 385 4.73 -15.23 -3.68
CA TYR A 385 6.15 -15.18 -4.04
C TYR A 385 6.85 -13.86 -3.72
N ASN A 386 6.34 -13.09 -2.74
CA ASN A 386 6.97 -11.86 -2.31
C ASN A 386 8.13 -12.15 -1.35
N GLU A 387 9.19 -11.33 -1.43
CA GLU A 387 10.28 -11.27 -0.46
C GLU A 387 10.05 -10.09 0.49
N VAL A 388 9.75 -10.38 1.77
CA VAL A 388 9.35 -9.37 2.76
C VAL A 388 10.27 -9.45 3.96
N TYR A 389 11.23 -8.53 4.08
CA TYR A 389 12.29 -8.72 5.07
C TYR A 389 12.77 -7.42 5.73
N ARG A 390 13.31 -7.56 6.95
CA ARG A 390 13.91 -6.46 7.75
C ARG A 390 13.00 -5.24 7.93
N ASN A 391 11.68 -5.41 7.82
CA ASN A 391 10.75 -4.33 8.14
C ASN A 391 10.73 -4.08 9.65
N HIS A 392 10.47 -2.83 10.06
CA HIS A 392 10.53 -2.45 11.48
C HIS A 392 9.26 -2.83 12.25
N SER A 393 8.32 -3.49 11.63
CA SER A 393 7.15 -4.12 12.25
C SER A 393 6.99 -5.55 11.72
N ASP A 394 5.78 -5.97 11.39
CA ASP A 394 5.49 -7.29 10.85
C ASP A 394 5.92 -7.39 9.38
N GLY A 395 6.13 -8.60 8.88
CA GLY A 395 6.39 -8.81 7.46
C GLY A 395 5.13 -8.58 6.64
N ILE A 396 4.18 -9.50 6.71
CA ILE A 396 2.88 -9.39 6.06
C ILE A 396 1.79 -9.28 7.14
N THR A 397 0.84 -8.39 6.95
CA THR A 397 -0.25 -8.16 7.91
C THR A 397 -1.60 -8.15 7.21
N LEU A 398 -2.58 -8.87 7.77
CA LEU A 398 -3.98 -8.81 7.38
C LEU A 398 -4.80 -8.25 8.54
N TYR A 399 -5.55 -7.19 8.29
CA TYR A 399 -6.44 -6.56 9.24
C TYR A 399 -7.86 -6.55 8.69
N GLU A 400 -8.78 -7.30 9.32
CA GLU A 400 -10.19 -7.29 8.96
C GLU A 400 -10.39 -7.53 7.44
N SER A 401 -9.64 -8.49 6.90
CA SER A 401 -9.55 -8.76 5.46
C SER A 401 -9.56 -10.27 5.25
N GLY A 402 -10.74 -10.85 5.06
CA GLY A 402 -10.97 -12.28 4.90
C GLY A 402 -10.62 -12.83 3.51
N ASP A 403 -10.79 -14.13 3.33
CA ASP A 403 -10.77 -14.84 2.04
C ASP A 403 -9.51 -14.64 1.17
N ASN A 404 -8.38 -14.29 1.77
CA ASN A 404 -7.12 -14.06 1.06
C ASN A 404 -6.25 -15.32 1.01
N LEU A 405 -5.49 -15.47 -0.08
CA LEU A 405 -4.51 -16.52 -0.26
C LEU A 405 -3.09 -15.93 -0.25
N LEU A 406 -2.26 -16.39 0.70
CA LEU A 406 -0.83 -16.12 0.75
C LEU A 406 -0.08 -17.37 0.32
N TRP A 407 0.69 -17.29 -0.77
CA TRP A 407 1.36 -18.44 -1.36
C TRP A 407 2.85 -18.22 -1.56
N GLY A 408 3.67 -19.10 -1.01
CA GLY A 408 5.11 -19.15 -1.29
C GLY A 408 5.90 -17.88 -0.96
N ASN A 409 5.38 -17.02 -0.06
CA ASN A 409 6.09 -15.81 0.33
C ASN A 409 7.28 -16.12 1.25
N GLN A 410 8.35 -15.35 1.13
CA GLN A 410 9.50 -15.38 2.01
C GLN A 410 9.46 -14.18 2.96
N VAL A 411 9.18 -14.45 4.24
CA VAL A 411 8.94 -13.42 5.27
C VAL A 411 10.03 -13.51 6.33
N LEU A 412 11.08 -12.70 6.19
CA LEU A 412 12.36 -12.94 6.84
C LEU A 412 12.82 -11.79 7.73
N ALA A 413 13.27 -12.11 8.93
CA ALA A 413 13.98 -11.19 9.83
C ALA A 413 13.26 -9.84 10.07
N ASN A 414 11.92 -9.83 10.10
CA ASN A 414 11.16 -8.64 10.47
C ASN A 414 11.18 -8.43 11.99
N ARG A 415 11.03 -7.18 12.45
CA ARG A 415 11.21 -6.83 13.88
C ARG A 415 10.03 -7.22 14.76
N ARG A 416 8.96 -7.73 14.20
CA ARG A 416 7.82 -8.28 14.95
C ARG A 416 7.47 -9.66 14.41
N HIS A 417 6.22 -9.86 14.02
CA HIS A 417 5.76 -11.14 13.48
C HIS A 417 6.15 -11.30 12.01
N GLY A 418 6.26 -12.54 11.57
CA GLY A 418 6.39 -12.84 10.15
C GLY A 418 5.08 -12.50 9.42
N ILE A 419 4.06 -13.32 9.61
CA ILE A 419 2.71 -13.09 9.07
C ILE A 419 1.78 -12.85 10.26
N ARG A 420 1.04 -11.75 10.25
CA ARG A 420 0.07 -11.40 11.28
C ARG A 420 -1.33 -11.30 10.71
N VAL A 421 -2.27 -11.98 11.34
CA VAL A 421 -3.69 -12.00 10.95
C VAL A 421 -4.53 -11.53 12.13
N ARG A 422 -5.31 -10.47 11.94
CA ARG A 422 -6.18 -9.91 12.97
C ARG A 422 -7.60 -9.75 12.44
N ASN A 423 -8.59 -10.30 13.17
CA ASN A 423 -10.00 -10.15 12.83
C ASN A 423 -10.31 -10.55 11.38
N SER A 424 -9.69 -11.59 10.88
CA SER A 424 -9.82 -12.04 9.48
C SER A 424 -10.06 -13.53 9.43
N VAL A 425 -11.01 -13.96 8.63
CA VAL A 425 -11.41 -15.37 8.49
C VAL A 425 -11.02 -15.93 7.12
N ASN A 426 -10.99 -17.25 7.00
CA ASN A 426 -10.69 -17.98 5.76
C ASN A 426 -9.33 -17.60 5.14
N ILE A 427 -8.33 -17.34 5.99
CA ILE A 427 -7.00 -17.01 5.52
C ILE A 427 -6.22 -18.29 5.21
N ARG A 428 -5.79 -18.41 3.96
CA ARG A 428 -5.04 -19.55 3.45
C ARG A 428 -3.57 -19.19 3.33
N LEU A 429 -2.72 -19.87 4.11
CA LEU A 429 -1.27 -19.66 4.16
C LEU A 429 -0.57 -20.89 3.60
N TYR A 430 -0.26 -20.90 2.32
CA TYR A 430 0.25 -22.06 1.62
C TYR A 430 1.71 -21.89 1.23
N GLU A 431 2.56 -22.86 1.59
CA GLU A 431 3.97 -22.95 1.24
C GLU A 431 4.80 -21.69 1.61
N ASN A 432 4.39 -20.91 2.62
CA ASN A 432 5.12 -19.71 3.03
C ASN A 432 6.32 -20.07 3.92
N LEU A 433 7.40 -19.30 3.77
CA LEU A 433 8.55 -19.31 4.66
C LEU A 433 8.50 -18.09 5.59
N ALA A 434 8.27 -18.31 6.89
CA ALA A 434 8.41 -17.26 7.90
C ALA A 434 9.58 -17.60 8.83
N ALA A 435 10.70 -16.88 8.67
CA ALA A 435 11.92 -17.25 9.38
C ALA A 435 12.69 -16.06 9.99
N GLY A 436 13.23 -16.30 11.19
CA GLY A 436 14.08 -15.32 11.87
C GLY A 436 13.38 -14.03 12.27
N ASN A 437 12.05 -13.97 12.27
CA ASN A 437 11.30 -12.81 12.75
C ASN A 437 11.43 -12.71 14.28
N GLN A 438 11.42 -11.49 14.82
CA GLN A 438 11.75 -11.30 16.24
C GLN A 438 10.65 -11.82 17.19
N LEU A 439 9.40 -11.90 16.73
CA LEU A 439 8.30 -12.47 17.49
C LEU A 439 7.86 -13.80 16.87
N ILE A 440 6.60 -13.96 16.55
CA ILE A 440 5.99 -15.21 16.08
C ILE A 440 6.07 -15.30 14.56
N GLY A 441 6.28 -16.50 14.03
CA GLY A 441 6.30 -16.75 12.60
C GLY A 441 4.96 -16.45 11.94
N VAL A 442 3.89 -17.11 12.41
CA VAL A 442 2.49 -16.82 12.03
C VAL A 442 1.70 -16.52 13.30
N TYR A 443 1.10 -15.35 13.36
CA TYR A 443 0.31 -14.89 14.50
C TYR A 443 -1.12 -14.52 14.11
N GLY A 444 -2.09 -15.31 14.54
CA GLY A 444 -3.52 -15.04 14.43
C GLY A 444 -4.10 -14.50 15.73
N HIS A 445 -4.92 -13.45 15.69
CA HIS A 445 -5.55 -12.93 16.89
C HIS A 445 -6.81 -12.13 16.59
N ILE A 446 -7.66 -12.00 17.58
CA ILE A 446 -8.79 -11.08 17.58
C ILE A 446 -8.45 -9.79 18.33
N LYS A 447 -9.11 -8.71 17.99
CA LYS A 447 -9.04 -7.44 18.71
C LYS A 447 -10.38 -6.72 18.63
N ASP A 448 -10.93 -6.39 19.79
CA ASP A 448 -12.06 -5.48 19.91
C ASP A 448 -11.62 -4.04 19.56
N LEU A 449 -12.32 -3.41 18.64
CA LEU A 449 -12.05 -2.06 18.15
C LEU A 449 -13.15 -1.07 18.56
N THR A 450 -14.10 -1.45 19.40
CA THR A 450 -15.21 -0.60 19.87
C THR A 450 -14.73 0.65 20.58
N ASN A 451 -13.63 0.56 21.33
CA ASN A 451 -13.03 1.65 22.10
C ASN A 451 -11.92 2.37 21.33
N THR A 452 -12.08 2.55 20.03
CA THR A 452 -11.16 3.29 19.16
C THR A 452 -11.88 4.49 18.54
N ASP A 453 -11.13 5.38 17.88
CA ASP A 453 -11.71 6.51 17.12
C ASP A 453 -12.49 6.07 15.86
N ARG A 454 -12.73 4.76 15.69
CA ARG A 454 -13.43 4.19 14.55
C ARG A 454 -14.94 4.43 14.65
N ASN A 455 -15.53 4.90 13.60
CA ASN A 455 -16.99 4.97 13.51
C ASN A 455 -17.55 3.59 13.13
N ILE A 456 -17.94 2.81 14.15
CA ILE A 456 -18.39 1.42 13.99
C ILE A 456 -19.64 1.31 13.11
N ALA A 457 -20.53 2.32 13.12
CA ALA A 457 -21.73 2.33 12.28
C ALA A 457 -21.41 2.46 10.78
N LEU A 458 -20.31 3.11 10.44
CA LEU A 458 -19.88 3.31 9.04
C LEU A 458 -18.78 2.33 8.61
N ASP A 459 -18.10 1.73 9.57
CA ASP A 459 -16.94 0.89 9.34
C ASP A 459 -16.97 -0.25 10.40
N PRO A 460 -17.92 -1.21 10.29
CA PRO A 460 -18.07 -2.33 11.23
C PRO A 460 -16.86 -3.27 11.14
N PHE A 461 -16.72 -4.13 12.14
CA PHE A 461 -15.70 -5.18 12.17
C PHE A 461 -16.21 -6.42 12.91
N ASP A 462 -15.67 -7.57 12.57
CA ASP A 462 -15.85 -8.82 13.29
C ASP A 462 -14.62 -9.13 14.16
N THR A 463 -14.84 -9.85 15.27
CA THR A 463 -13.78 -10.33 16.15
C THR A 463 -13.59 -11.84 15.98
N LYS A 464 -13.30 -12.26 14.74
CA LYS A 464 -13.10 -13.66 14.38
C LYS A 464 -11.76 -13.83 13.65
N VAL A 465 -11.10 -14.96 13.87
CA VAL A 465 -9.90 -15.35 13.12
C VAL A 465 -9.96 -16.83 12.77
N SER A 466 -9.73 -17.17 11.50
CA SER A 466 -9.54 -18.56 11.08
C SER A 466 -8.42 -18.67 10.05
N LEU A 467 -7.64 -19.74 10.17
CA LEU A 467 -6.45 -19.98 9.35
C LEU A 467 -6.43 -21.41 8.84
N ILE A 468 -5.99 -21.57 7.60
CA ILE A 468 -5.57 -22.84 7.02
C ILE A 468 -4.10 -22.69 6.63
N VAL A 469 -3.22 -23.45 7.28
CA VAL A 469 -1.78 -23.42 7.02
C VAL A 469 -1.34 -24.74 6.43
N VAL A 470 -0.89 -24.74 5.20
CA VAL A 470 -0.49 -25.95 4.47
C VAL A 470 0.93 -25.82 3.95
N GLY A 471 1.76 -26.80 4.26
CA GLY A 471 3.17 -26.80 3.86
C GLY A 471 3.94 -25.61 4.43
N GLY A 472 5.02 -25.25 3.78
CA GLY A 472 5.86 -24.14 4.18
C GLY A 472 6.72 -24.41 5.41
N LYS A 473 7.37 -23.36 5.91
CA LYS A 473 8.34 -23.47 7.00
C LYS A 473 8.30 -22.28 7.94
N LEU A 474 8.16 -22.57 9.22
CA LEU A 474 8.19 -21.59 10.32
C LEU A 474 9.45 -21.84 11.15
N ALA A 475 10.51 -21.04 10.94
CA ALA A 475 11.85 -21.36 11.43
C ALA A 475 12.52 -20.25 12.22
N GLY A 476 13.02 -20.55 13.41
CA GLY A 476 13.88 -19.65 14.17
C GLY A 476 13.25 -18.31 14.54
N ASN A 477 11.93 -18.23 14.63
CA ASN A 477 11.24 -17.04 15.07
C ASN A 477 11.32 -16.88 16.60
N GLY A 478 11.56 -15.68 17.09
CA GLY A 478 12.01 -15.44 18.47
C GLY A 478 11.01 -15.83 19.54
N SER A 479 9.71 -15.72 19.32
CA SER A 479 8.65 -16.06 20.29
C SER A 479 7.88 -17.33 19.92
N GLY A 480 8.27 -18.03 18.88
CA GLY A 480 7.66 -19.29 18.46
C GLY A 480 7.26 -19.33 16.98
N PRO A 481 6.99 -20.53 16.45
CA PRO A 481 6.61 -20.68 15.05
C PRO A 481 5.20 -20.18 14.75
N LEU A 482 4.24 -20.52 15.60
CA LEU A 482 2.81 -20.28 15.39
C LEU A 482 2.12 -19.94 16.71
N SER A 483 1.23 -18.96 16.70
CA SER A 483 0.27 -18.69 17.77
C SER A 483 -1.04 -18.21 17.17
N VAL A 484 -2.16 -18.68 17.69
CA VAL A 484 -3.47 -18.16 17.32
C VAL A 484 -4.28 -17.96 18.60
N ASP A 485 -4.68 -16.73 18.86
CA ASP A 485 -5.50 -16.41 20.03
C ASP A 485 -6.97 -16.48 19.64
N SER A 486 -7.74 -17.31 20.33
CA SER A 486 -9.18 -17.52 20.13
C SER A 486 -9.54 -17.83 18.66
N PRO A 487 -8.99 -18.91 18.06
CA PRO A 487 -9.35 -19.27 16.69
C PRO A 487 -10.81 -19.70 16.59
N LEU A 488 -11.48 -19.23 15.53
CA LEU A 488 -12.75 -19.82 15.09
C LEU A 488 -12.51 -21.23 14.50
N SER A 489 -11.44 -21.37 13.72
CA SER A 489 -10.84 -22.65 13.34
C SER A 489 -9.37 -22.47 12.96
N LEU A 490 -8.58 -23.52 13.16
CA LEU A 490 -7.19 -23.58 12.70
C LEU A 490 -6.91 -24.96 12.14
N GLU A 491 -6.57 -24.99 10.87
CA GLU A 491 -6.13 -26.20 10.21
C GLU A 491 -4.63 -26.15 9.91
N LEU A 492 -3.91 -27.22 10.25
CA LEU A 492 -2.47 -27.34 9.99
C LEU A 492 -2.20 -28.63 9.21
N TYR A 493 -1.48 -28.52 8.12
CA TYR A 493 -1.11 -29.68 7.33
C TYR A 493 0.31 -29.55 6.76
N ARG A 494 1.18 -30.54 7.01
CA ARG A 494 2.57 -30.60 6.56
C ARG A 494 3.40 -29.34 6.87
N VAL A 495 3.12 -28.63 7.94
CA VAL A 495 3.84 -27.41 8.31
C VAL A 495 5.14 -27.77 9.00
N ALA A 496 6.27 -27.37 8.42
CA ALA A 496 7.58 -27.57 9.06
C ALA A 496 7.86 -26.49 10.10
N MET A 497 7.99 -26.89 11.37
CA MET A 497 8.29 -26.00 12.48
C MET A 497 9.69 -26.28 13.03
N LEU A 498 10.53 -25.23 13.13
CA LEU A 498 11.89 -25.33 13.68
C LEU A 498 12.08 -24.30 14.80
N ALA A 499 12.58 -24.78 15.93
CA ALA A 499 12.92 -23.96 17.08
C ALA A 499 14.04 -22.95 16.75
N PRO A 500 14.12 -21.82 17.48
CA PRO A 500 15.29 -20.97 17.48
C PRO A 500 16.55 -21.74 17.88
N THR A 501 17.68 -21.42 17.30
CA THR A 501 18.97 -22.11 17.52
C THR A 501 19.44 -22.14 18.99
N LYS A 502 18.89 -21.29 19.84
CA LYS A 502 19.22 -21.21 21.28
C LYS A 502 18.10 -21.75 22.19
N SER A 503 17.07 -22.34 21.62
CA SER A 503 15.92 -22.88 22.36
C SER A 503 16.07 -24.38 22.57
N SER A 504 15.60 -24.88 23.72
CA SER A 504 15.57 -26.31 24.06
C SER A 504 14.49 -27.12 23.32
N GLY A 505 13.70 -26.48 22.46
CA GLY A 505 12.64 -27.14 21.71
C GLY A 505 11.64 -26.16 21.06
N ILE A 506 10.65 -26.71 20.38
CA ILE A 506 9.53 -25.95 19.83
C ILE A 506 8.59 -25.60 21.00
N SER A 507 8.18 -24.34 21.08
CA SER A 507 7.15 -23.88 22.00
C SER A 507 6.05 -23.18 21.20
N LEU A 508 4.82 -23.64 21.36
CA LEU A 508 3.63 -22.98 20.84
C LEU A 508 3.07 -22.08 21.95
N PRO A 509 3.06 -20.77 21.76
CA PRO A 509 2.52 -19.86 22.78
C PRO A 509 0.98 -19.79 22.74
N GLY A 510 0.41 -19.21 23.79
CA GLY A 510 -1.03 -18.99 23.90
C GLY A 510 -1.83 -20.28 24.07
N VAL A 511 -3.06 -20.30 23.59
CA VAL A 511 -3.97 -21.45 23.71
C VAL A 511 -3.44 -22.72 23.05
N LEU A 512 -2.58 -22.61 22.06
CA LEU A 512 -1.96 -23.75 21.41
C LEU A 512 -0.96 -24.45 22.32
N GLY A 513 -0.37 -23.75 23.29
CA GLY A 513 0.60 -24.31 24.22
C GLY A 513 0.02 -25.39 25.12
N GLU A 514 -1.24 -25.25 25.52
CA GLU A 514 -1.92 -26.22 26.35
C GLU A 514 -2.16 -27.59 25.65
N LYS A 515 -2.22 -27.55 24.33
CA LYS A 515 -2.45 -28.74 23.48
C LYS A 515 -1.23 -29.09 22.62
N GLN A 516 -0.08 -28.50 22.91
CA GLN A 516 1.13 -28.61 22.07
C GLN A 516 1.49 -30.07 21.79
N ASP A 517 1.49 -30.93 22.79
CA ASP A 517 1.89 -32.32 22.61
C ASP A 517 0.95 -33.07 21.66
N GLN A 518 -0.36 -32.84 21.74
CA GLN A 518 -1.32 -33.41 20.80
C GLN A 518 -1.12 -32.88 19.38
N ILE A 519 -0.92 -31.56 19.23
CA ILE A 519 -0.70 -30.93 17.94
C ILE A 519 0.56 -31.47 17.27
N LEU A 520 1.67 -31.53 18.01
CA LEU A 520 2.95 -32.01 17.48
C LEU A 520 2.94 -33.53 17.25
N ASP A 521 2.22 -34.29 18.05
CA ASP A 521 2.08 -35.74 17.83
C ASP A 521 1.35 -36.03 16.51
N LEU A 522 0.21 -35.39 16.27
CA LEU A 522 -0.54 -35.53 15.02
C LEU A 522 0.26 -35.02 13.83
N LEU A 523 0.76 -33.83 13.90
CA LEU A 523 1.38 -33.14 12.77
C LEU A 523 2.76 -33.71 12.39
N VAL A 524 3.59 -34.02 13.41
CA VAL A 524 5.02 -34.39 13.18
C VAL A 524 5.23 -35.90 13.23
N ARG A 525 4.62 -36.60 14.20
CA ARG A 525 4.84 -38.06 14.37
C ARG A 525 3.92 -38.91 13.51
N GLN A 526 2.67 -38.46 13.36
CA GLN A 526 1.65 -39.23 12.61
C GLN A 526 1.48 -38.73 11.17
N ASP A 527 2.09 -37.58 10.81
CA ASP A 527 1.95 -36.90 9.49
C ASP A 527 0.47 -36.71 9.10
N LYS A 528 -0.33 -36.26 10.06
CA LYS A 528 -1.76 -36.00 9.87
C LYS A 528 -2.07 -34.51 9.88
N ALA A 529 -3.12 -34.12 9.18
CA ALA A 529 -3.69 -32.81 9.29
C ALA A 529 -4.30 -32.60 10.68
N VAL A 530 -4.14 -31.40 11.24
CA VAL A 530 -4.64 -31.05 12.58
C VAL A 530 -5.71 -30.00 12.43
N LEU A 531 -6.86 -30.25 13.05
CA LEU A 531 -7.97 -29.33 13.20
C LEU A 531 -8.08 -28.90 14.65
N ILE A 532 -8.14 -27.61 14.90
CA ILE A 532 -8.30 -27.00 16.22
C ILE A 532 -9.54 -26.11 16.15
N ASP A 533 -10.59 -26.56 16.85
CA ASP A 533 -11.88 -25.87 16.94
C ASP A 533 -12.25 -25.56 18.39
N PRO A 534 -12.99 -24.48 18.65
CA PRO A 534 -13.58 -24.25 19.96
C PRO A 534 -14.55 -25.43 20.33
N VAL A 535 -14.57 -25.79 21.61
CA VAL A 535 -15.61 -26.73 22.12
C VAL A 535 -16.93 -25.96 22.15
N GLU A 536 -17.90 -26.40 21.38
CA GLU A 536 -19.25 -25.86 21.46
C GLU A 536 -19.80 -26.06 22.88
N SER A 537 -20.21 -25.00 23.53
CA SER A 537 -20.87 -25.11 24.81
C SER A 537 -22.21 -25.83 24.58
N GLN A 538 -22.45 -26.92 25.28
CA GLN A 538 -23.72 -27.68 25.20
C GLN A 538 -24.98 -26.85 25.53
N ALA A 539 -24.85 -25.59 25.82
CA ALA A 539 -25.93 -24.65 26.10
C ALA A 539 -26.67 -24.16 24.83
N GLU A 540 -26.09 -24.31 23.64
CA GLU A 540 -26.74 -23.86 22.39
C GLU A 540 -27.54 -24.96 21.67
N LEU A 541 -27.59 -26.18 22.22
CA LEU A 541 -28.35 -27.30 21.64
C LEU A 541 -29.71 -27.51 22.31
N GLN A 542 -30.19 -26.60 23.15
CA GLN A 542 -31.48 -26.74 23.88
C GLN A 542 -32.49 -25.61 23.60
N ASP A 543 -32.39 -24.93 22.49
CA ASP A 543 -33.48 -24.01 22.03
C ASP A 543 -34.05 -24.45 20.68
#